data_ded4d37bc88d3428c8556299dada3c11
#
_entry.id   ded4d37bc88d3428c8556299dada3c11
#
_cell.length_a   1.000
_cell.length_b   1.000
_cell.length_c   1.000
_cell.angle_alpha   90.00
_cell.angle_beta   90.00
_cell.angle_gamma   90.00
#
_symmetry.space_group_name_H-M   'P 1'
#
loop_
_entity.id
_entity.type
_entity.pdbx_description
1 polymer ?
#
loop_
_entity_poly.entity_id
_entity_poly.type
_entity_poly.pdbx_seq_one_letter_code
_entity_poly.pdbx_strand_id
1 'polypeptide(L)'
;MEKKYKNLEELIEVVAKLRAPDGCPWDREQTHTSLRPNMLEEAYEAVDAIDENDMAHLREELGDVLLQVLLHSQIASESNEFTLDDVAKELKEKLIHRHPHVFGTAKINNADDVLKTWDKLKSEEKTERKSAMDGLSRSQAALISAQKISKRAVKTGFEWPNEESLYDCVMSEIEEFKEAEIEKDKNHMEEEMGDILFAIVNLARWNKIDAEQALLKANKKFEKRFRKMEDLATKPLNDYSFEEFDNLWKQAKKSLGN
;
A
#
# COMPACT_ATOMS: atom_id res chain seq x y z
N MET A 1 -6.75 -2.57 40.64
CA MET A 1 -7.36 -2.48 39.33
C MET A 1 -6.61 -3.46 38.42
N GLU A 2 -7.31 -4.43 37.83
CA GLU A 2 -6.71 -5.28 36.80
C GLU A 2 -6.19 -4.39 35.66
N LYS A 3 -4.95 -4.62 35.23
CA LYS A 3 -4.35 -3.89 34.12
C LYS A 3 -5.15 -4.23 32.85
N LYS A 4 -5.76 -3.21 32.24
CA LYS A 4 -6.64 -3.36 31.06
C LYS A 4 -5.95 -3.99 29.85
N TYR A 5 -4.62 -3.94 29.79
CA TYR A 5 -3.78 -4.43 28.69
C TYR A 5 -2.62 -5.31 29.19
N LYS A 6 -2.93 -6.21 30.12
CA LYS A 6 -1.95 -7.11 30.74
C LYS A 6 -1.11 -7.88 29.70
N ASN A 7 -1.76 -8.48 28.70
CA ASN A 7 -1.06 -9.27 27.67
C ASN A 7 -0.14 -8.41 26.81
N LEU A 8 -0.46 -7.14 26.56
CA LEU A 8 0.41 -6.23 25.81
C LEU A 8 1.67 -5.89 26.63
N GLU A 9 1.53 -5.63 27.92
CA GLU A 9 2.68 -5.38 28.80
C GLU A 9 3.59 -6.61 28.87
N GLU A 10 3.02 -7.80 29.04
CA GLU A 10 3.75 -9.07 29.02
C GLU A 10 4.45 -9.33 27.68
N LEU A 11 3.80 -9.01 26.55
CA LEU A 11 4.40 -9.15 25.21
C LEU A 11 5.62 -8.21 25.04
N ILE A 12 5.56 -6.99 25.53
CA ILE A 12 6.68 -6.06 25.53
C ILE A 12 7.88 -6.66 26.28
N GLU A 13 7.64 -7.24 27.46
CA GLU A 13 8.67 -7.91 28.27
C GLU A 13 9.25 -9.13 27.54
N VAL A 14 8.42 -9.91 26.84
CA VAL A 14 8.87 -11.04 26.01
C VAL A 14 9.80 -10.59 24.91
N VAL A 15 9.47 -9.55 24.15
CA VAL A 15 10.33 -9.03 23.07
C VAL A 15 11.64 -8.50 23.63
N ALA A 16 11.60 -7.76 24.74
CA ALA A 16 12.81 -7.31 25.42
C ALA A 16 13.70 -8.48 25.87
N LYS A 17 13.09 -9.57 26.38
CA LYS A 17 13.82 -10.78 26.79
C LYS A 17 14.42 -11.53 25.61
N LEU A 18 13.72 -11.62 24.45
CA LEU A 18 14.27 -12.22 23.24
C LEU A 18 15.57 -11.53 22.79
N ARG A 19 15.66 -10.22 22.96
CA ARG A 19 16.84 -9.42 22.59
C ARG A 19 17.86 -9.22 23.71
N ALA A 20 17.58 -9.71 24.93
CA ALA A 20 18.52 -9.64 26.05
C ALA A 20 19.82 -10.44 25.76
N PRO A 21 20.96 -10.16 26.47
CA PRO A 21 22.22 -10.87 26.25
C PRO A 21 22.14 -12.40 26.32
N ASP A 22 21.20 -12.92 27.09
CA ASP A 22 20.89 -14.33 27.27
C ASP A 22 19.63 -14.77 26.48
N GLY A 23 19.13 -13.91 25.59
CA GLY A 23 17.96 -14.16 24.76
C GLY A 23 18.26 -14.94 23.47
N CYS A 24 17.39 -14.81 22.49
CA CYS A 24 17.50 -15.51 21.22
C CYS A 24 18.63 -14.91 20.34
N PRO A 25 19.59 -15.69 19.89
CA PRO A 25 20.69 -15.20 19.03
C PRO A 25 20.20 -14.55 17.75
N TRP A 26 19.16 -15.10 17.11
CA TRP A 26 18.60 -14.58 15.87
C TRP A 26 17.96 -13.20 16.08
N ASP A 27 17.13 -13.03 17.13
CA ASP A 27 16.49 -11.76 17.43
C ASP A 27 17.51 -10.67 17.76
N ARG A 28 18.58 -11.04 18.44
CA ARG A 28 19.68 -10.11 18.82
C ARG A 28 20.47 -9.58 17.63
N GLU A 29 20.60 -10.36 16.56
CA GLU A 29 21.27 -9.96 15.32
C GLU A 29 20.42 -9.04 14.46
N GLN A 30 19.11 -8.96 14.71
CA GLN A 30 18.22 -8.12 13.91
C GLN A 30 18.51 -6.63 14.08
N THR A 31 18.37 -5.93 12.96
CA THR A 31 18.53 -4.47 12.84
C THR A 31 17.30 -3.88 12.18
N HIS A 32 17.13 -2.55 12.25
CA HIS A 32 16.08 -1.87 11.48
C HIS A 32 16.09 -2.21 9.98
N THR A 33 17.29 -2.43 9.41
CA THR A 33 17.43 -2.76 7.99
C THR A 33 17.07 -4.21 7.69
N SER A 34 17.49 -5.16 8.54
CA SER A 34 17.18 -6.59 8.32
C SER A 34 15.70 -6.90 8.46
N LEU A 35 14.98 -6.20 9.35
CA LEU A 35 13.54 -6.38 9.58
C LEU A 35 12.64 -5.64 8.57
N ARG A 36 13.22 -4.80 7.69
CA ARG A 36 12.43 -4.05 6.71
C ARG A 36 11.58 -4.93 5.77
N PRO A 37 12.09 -6.07 5.24
CA PRO A 37 11.26 -6.97 4.45
C PRO A 37 10.07 -7.53 5.23
N ASN A 38 10.30 -8.00 6.46
CA ASN A 38 9.26 -8.58 7.31
C ASN A 38 8.12 -7.58 7.58
N MET A 39 8.46 -6.33 7.92
CA MET A 39 7.41 -5.30 8.14
C MET A 39 6.50 -5.09 6.93
N LEU A 40 7.00 -5.27 5.70
CA LEU A 40 6.19 -5.20 4.48
C LEU A 40 5.39 -6.48 4.27
N GLU A 41 5.98 -7.63 4.54
CA GLU A 41 5.35 -8.96 4.43
C GLU A 41 4.12 -9.04 5.34
N GLU A 42 4.28 -8.81 6.64
CA GLU A 42 3.18 -8.84 7.60
C GLU A 42 2.06 -7.83 7.25
N ALA A 43 2.44 -6.65 6.74
CA ALA A 43 1.44 -5.68 6.30
C ALA A 43 0.65 -6.16 5.07
N TYR A 44 1.27 -6.91 4.14
CA TYR A 44 0.57 -7.50 3.00
C TYR A 44 -0.30 -8.68 3.43
N GLU A 45 0.16 -9.54 4.32
CA GLU A 45 -0.61 -10.67 4.84
C GLU A 45 -1.84 -10.20 5.62
N ALA A 46 -1.71 -9.12 6.42
CA ALA A 46 -2.86 -8.47 7.05
C ALA A 46 -3.87 -7.92 6.00
N VAL A 47 -3.40 -7.37 4.88
CA VAL A 47 -4.28 -6.91 3.79
C VAL A 47 -4.95 -8.10 3.09
N ASP A 48 -4.25 -9.20 2.87
CA ASP A 48 -4.83 -10.40 2.28
C ASP A 48 -5.92 -11.00 3.19
N ALA A 49 -5.68 -11.07 4.49
CA ALA A 49 -6.69 -11.53 5.47
C ALA A 49 -7.95 -10.62 5.49
N ILE A 50 -7.78 -9.30 5.30
CA ILE A 50 -8.92 -8.35 5.15
C ILE A 50 -9.69 -8.64 3.86
N ASP A 51 -9.01 -8.84 2.74
CA ASP A 51 -9.61 -9.09 1.44
C ASP A 51 -10.39 -10.43 1.41
N GLU A 52 -9.89 -11.43 2.14
CA GLU A 52 -10.52 -12.74 2.30
C GLU A 52 -11.63 -12.76 3.35
N ASN A 53 -11.78 -11.66 4.11
CA ASN A 53 -12.70 -11.55 5.24
C ASN A 53 -12.47 -12.63 6.31
N ASP A 54 -11.20 -13.05 6.49
CA ASP A 54 -10.78 -14.02 7.51
C ASP A 54 -10.33 -13.28 8.78
N MET A 55 -11.24 -13.21 9.76
CA MET A 55 -10.98 -12.52 11.03
C MET A 55 -10.00 -13.27 11.94
N ALA A 56 -9.83 -14.58 11.76
CA ALA A 56 -8.86 -15.35 12.54
C ALA A 56 -7.45 -15.09 12.04
N HIS A 57 -7.26 -15.16 10.74
CA HIS A 57 -6.01 -14.79 10.04
C HIS A 57 -5.66 -13.32 10.30
N LEU A 58 -6.59 -12.39 10.10
CA LEU A 58 -6.36 -10.97 10.39
C LEU A 58 -5.86 -10.70 11.82
N ARG A 59 -6.38 -11.45 12.81
CA ARG A 59 -5.91 -11.30 14.20
C ARG A 59 -4.46 -11.78 14.37
N GLU A 60 -4.06 -12.83 13.66
CA GLU A 60 -2.69 -13.34 13.61
C GLU A 60 -1.77 -12.30 13.02
N GLU A 61 -2.06 -11.85 11.80
CA GLU A 61 -1.24 -10.89 11.06
C GLU A 61 -1.12 -9.51 11.75
N LEU A 62 -2.18 -9.05 12.41
CA LEU A 62 -2.09 -7.86 13.27
C LEU A 62 -1.16 -8.06 14.46
N GLY A 63 -1.02 -9.29 14.95
CA GLY A 63 -0.03 -9.66 15.97
C GLY A 63 1.39 -9.54 15.42
N ASP A 64 1.63 -9.98 14.20
CA ASP A 64 2.95 -9.96 13.56
C ASP A 64 3.34 -8.53 13.13
N VAL A 65 2.41 -7.73 12.63
CA VAL A 65 2.61 -6.27 12.46
C VAL A 65 2.97 -5.60 13.79
N LEU A 66 2.29 -5.95 14.89
CA LEU A 66 2.62 -5.43 16.23
C LEU A 66 4.02 -5.87 16.67
N LEU A 67 4.42 -7.11 16.40
CA LEU A 67 5.76 -7.61 16.68
C LEU A 67 6.83 -6.75 15.98
N GLN A 68 6.63 -6.37 14.71
CA GLN A 68 7.56 -5.48 14.02
C GLN A 68 7.70 -4.13 14.73
N VAL A 69 6.59 -3.54 15.20
CA VAL A 69 6.63 -2.29 15.97
C VAL A 69 7.42 -2.45 17.26
N LEU A 70 7.20 -3.55 17.99
CA LEU A 70 7.89 -3.85 19.25
C LEU A 70 9.40 -4.09 19.03
N LEU A 71 9.78 -4.89 18.03
CA LEU A 71 11.18 -5.15 17.68
C LEU A 71 11.93 -3.86 17.31
N HIS A 72 11.35 -3.04 16.43
CA HIS A 72 11.94 -1.76 16.07
C HIS A 72 12.09 -0.82 17.27
N SER A 73 11.09 -0.76 18.14
CA SER A 73 11.16 0.07 19.35
C SER A 73 12.19 -0.45 20.34
N GLN A 74 12.32 -1.76 20.48
CA GLN A 74 13.33 -2.38 21.34
C GLN A 74 14.75 -2.11 20.84
N ILE A 75 15.00 -2.26 19.52
CA ILE A 75 16.29 -1.96 18.88
C ILE A 75 16.67 -0.49 19.12
N ALA A 76 15.75 0.44 18.92
CA ALA A 76 16.00 1.86 19.16
C ALA A 76 16.28 2.18 20.63
N SER A 77 15.59 1.50 21.55
CA SER A 77 15.81 1.65 22.99
C SER A 77 17.20 1.16 23.42
N GLU A 78 17.74 0.11 22.81
CA GLU A 78 19.09 -0.41 23.07
C GLU A 78 20.19 0.60 22.70
N SER A 79 19.94 1.46 21.70
CA SER A 79 20.82 2.56 21.30
C SER A 79 20.48 3.91 21.95
N ASN A 80 19.52 3.97 22.87
CA ASN A 80 19.02 5.17 23.52
C ASN A 80 18.49 6.25 22.54
N GLU A 81 17.89 5.84 21.44
CA GLU A 81 17.30 6.75 20.45
C GLU A 81 15.85 7.11 20.81
N PHE A 82 14.99 6.11 20.97
CA PHE A 82 13.60 6.26 21.42
C PHE A 82 13.07 4.94 21.99
N THR A 83 11.96 5.02 22.71
CA THR A 83 11.26 3.88 23.30
C THR A 83 9.89 3.65 22.66
N LEU A 84 9.25 2.50 22.94
CA LEU A 84 7.86 2.25 22.56
C LEU A 84 6.89 3.29 23.14
N ASP A 85 7.17 3.79 24.36
CA ASP A 85 6.35 4.83 24.99
C ASP A 85 6.44 6.16 24.21
N ASP A 86 7.61 6.50 23.68
CA ASP A 86 7.79 7.68 22.82
C ASP A 86 6.98 7.53 21.51
N VAL A 87 7.02 6.36 20.88
CA VAL A 87 6.20 6.06 19.69
C VAL A 87 4.71 6.23 19.99
N ALA A 88 4.24 5.66 21.11
CA ALA A 88 2.85 5.75 21.53
C ALA A 88 2.45 7.19 21.89
N LYS A 89 3.33 7.93 22.57
CA LYS A 89 3.14 9.33 22.94
C LYS A 89 3.00 10.21 21.71
N GLU A 90 3.92 10.14 20.79
CA GLU A 90 3.87 10.94 19.54
C GLU A 90 2.62 10.65 18.71
N LEU A 91 2.25 9.37 18.59
CA LEU A 91 1.03 8.98 17.88
C LEU A 91 -0.21 9.55 18.57
N LYS A 92 -0.30 9.42 19.91
CA LYS A 92 -1.40 9.95 20.72
C LYS A 92 -1.54 11.47 20.54
N GLU A 93 -0.46 12.22 20.67
CA GLU A 93 -0.46 13.67 20.53
C GLU A 93 -0.90 14.11 19.13
N LYS A 94 -0.37 13.44 18.10
CA LYS A 94 -0.77 13.65 16.71
C LYS A 94 -2.26 13.39 16.48
N LEU A 95 -2.80 12.30 17.03
CA LEU A 95 -4.23 11.96 16.88
C LEU A 95 -5.11 12.99 17.58
N ILE A 96 -4.76 13.39 18.80
CA ILE A 96 -5.50 14.42 19.54
C ILE A 96 -5.50 15.76 18.78
N HIS A 97 -4.33 16.19 18.31
CA HIS A 97 -4.18 17.44 17.57
C HIS A 97 -5.00 17.45 16.26
N ARG A 98 -5.01 16.33 15.53
CA ARG A 98 -5.71 16.23 14.23
C ARG A 98 -7.21 15.93 14.33
N HIS A 99 -7.75 15.71 15.54
CA HIS A 99 -9.17 15.50 15.78
C HIS A 99 -9.77 16.55 16.73
N PRO A 100 -9.67 17.85 16.41
CA PRO A 100 -10.20 18.89 17.28
C PRO A 100 -11.72 18.85 17.45
N HIS A 101 -12.43 18.11 16.60
CA HIS A 101 -13.86 17.85 16.72
C HIS A 101 -14.20 16.73 17.72
N VAL A 102 -13.22 15.92 18.15
CA VAL A 102 -13.39 14.85 19.15
C VAL A 102 -12.78 15.28 20.48
N PHE A 103 -11.58 15.87 20.46
CA PHE A 103 -10.82 16.19 21.66
C PHE A 103 -10.80 17.68 22.01
N GLY A 104 -11.41 18.53 21.18
CA GLY A 104 -11.51 19.97 21.35
C GLY A 104 -12.95 20.48 21.17
N THR A 105 -13.08 21.72 20.69
CA THR A 105 -14.38 22.42 20.56
C THR A 105 -14.85 22.60 19.12
N ALA A 106 -14.08 22.13 18.13
CA ALA A 106 -14.44 22.26 16.73
C ALA A 106 -15.69 21.42 16.41
N LYS A 107 -16.61 21.99 15.64
CA LYS A 107 -17.81 21.26 15.19
C LYS A 107 -17.62 20.87 13.73
N ILE A 108 -17.49 19.60 13.47
CA ILE A 108 -17.39 19.01 12.13
C ILE A 108 -18.46 17.93 12.01
N ASN A 109 -19.30 18.01 10.98
CA ASN A 109 -20.52 17.21 10.91
C ASN A 109 -20.47 16.11 9.83
N ASN A 110 -19.44 16.08 8.99
CA ASN A 110 -19.31 15.07 7.93
C ASN A 110 -17.85 14.66 7.72
N ALA A 111 -17.65 13.48 7.11
CA ALA A 111 -16.35 12.90 6.88
C ALA A 111 -15.44 13.73 5.96
N ASP A 112 -16.01 14.41 4.95
CA ASP A 112 -15.24 15.20 3.99
C ASP A 112 -14.60 16.42 4.68
N ASP A 113 -15.31 17.09 5.59
CA ASP A 113 -14.77 18.22 6.35
C ASP A 113 -13.75 17.76 7.40
N VAL A 114 -13.89 16.55 7.94
CA VAL A 114 -12.83 15.91 8.76
C VAL A 114 -11.56 15.76 7.95
N LEU A 115 -11.65 15.20 6.73
CA LEU A 115 -10.49 15.00 5.84
C LEU A 115 -9.81 16.33 5.46
N LYS A 116 -10.59 17.37 5.14
CA LYS A 116 -10.05 18.70 4.85
C LYS A 116 -9.31 19.31 6.05
N THR A 117 -9.92 19.20 7.23
CA THR A 117 -9.31 19.69 8.49
C THR A 117 -8.04 18.92 8.81
N TRP A 118 -8.05 17.61 8.67
CA TRP A 118 -6.89 16.75 8.84
C TRP A 118 -5.74 17.14 7.91
N ASP A 119 -6.03 17.31 6.61
CA ASP A 119 -5.03 17.71 5.62
C ASP A 119 -4.44 19.09 5.92
N LYS A 120 -5.27 20.05 6.37
CA LYS A 120 -4.82 21.37 6.78
C LYS A 120 -3.87 21.28 7.97
N LEU A 121 -4.28 20.66 9.06
CA LEU A 121 -3.46 20.51 10.28
C LEU A 121 -2.16 19.76 9.98
N LYS A 122 -2.22 18.69 9.17
CA LYS A 122 -1.04 17.95 8.72
C LYS A 122 -0.08 18.81 7.88
N SER A 123 -0.56 19.79 7.13
CA SER A 123 0.30 20.70 6.37
C SER A 123 0.95 21.75 7.28
N GLU A 124 0.24 22.22 8.29
CA GLU A 124 0.73 23.18 9.29
C GLU A 124 1.85 22.60 10.16
N GLU A 125 1.78 21.29 10.49
CA GLU A 125 2.84 20.59 11.23
C GLU A 125 4.16 20.47 10.45
N LYS A 126 4.16 20.69 9.15
CA LYS A 126 5.30 20.41 8.26
C LYS A 126 5.73 21.67 7.52
N THR A 127 5.97 22.73 8.27
CA THR A 127 6.39 24.06 7.77
C THR A 127 7.71 24.06 6.98
N GLU A 128 8.54 23.03 7.14
CA GLU A 128 9.83 22.90 6.43
C GLU A 128 9.67 22.45 4.97
N ARG A 129 8.49 22.02 4.55
CA ARG A 129 8.25 21.57 3.17
C ARG A 129 8.28 22.72 2.18
N LYS A 130 9.19 22.63 1.22
CA LYS A 130 9.34 23.59 0.11
C LYS A 130 8.57 23.18 -1.14
N SER A 131 8.28 21.88 -1.28
CA SER A 131 7.56 21.31 -2.41
C SER A 131 6.36 20.49 -1.95
N ALA A 132 5.29 20.49 -2.74
CA ALA A 132 4.16 19.58 -2.55
C ALA A 132 4.61 18.10 -2.56
N MET A 133 5.74 17.80 -3.20
CA MET A 133 6.29 16.45 -3.33
C MET A 133 7.17 16.03 -2.15
N ASP A 134 7.49 16.92 -1.21
CA ASP A 134 8.33 16.61 -0.05
C ASP A 134 7.69 15.58 0.89
N GLY A 135 8.49 14.61 1.34
CA GLY A 135 8.06 13.55 2.26
C GLY A 135 7.15 12.51 1.60
N LEU A 136 7.29 12.28 0.29
CA LEU A 136 6.85 11.05 -0.37
C LEU A 136 7.78 9.91 0.03
N SER A 137 7.20 8.77 0.40
CA SER A 137 8.00 7.56 0.63
C SER A 137 8.45 6.98 -0.71
N ARG A 138 9.76 6.74 -0.85
CA ARG A 138 10.34 6.13 -2.06
C ARG A 138 10.24 4.60 -2.09
N SER A 139 9.85 3.99 -0.97
CA SER A 139 9.76 2.53 -0.81
C SER A 139 8.34 1.99 -1.02
N GLN A 140 7.40 2.81 -1.46
CA GLN A 140 6.03 2.38 -1.73
C GLN A 140 5.94 1.66 -3.09
N ALA A 141 4.93 0.77 -3.22
CA ALA A 141 4.57 0.22 -4.52
C ALA A 141 4.32 1.34 -5.54
N ALA A 142 4.71 1.10 -6.80
CA ALA A 142 4.76 2.15 -7.82
C ALA A 142 3.40 2.82 -8.05
N LEU A 143 2.31 2.05 -8.13
CA LEU A 143 0.97 2.61 -8.34
C LEU A 143 0.49 3.44 -7.14
N ILE A 144 0.78 3.00 -5.90
CA ILE A 144 0.50 3.79 -4.68
C ILE A 144 1.26 5.12 -4.72
N SER A 145 2.55 5.07 -5.09
CA SER A 145 3.39 6.26 -5.20
C SER A 145 2.86 7.22 -6.26
N ALA A 146 2.58 6.72 -7.47
CA ALA A 146 2.03 7.50 -8.58
C ALA A 146 0.70 8.17 -8.19
N GLN A 147 -0.22 7.43 -7.57
CA GLN A 147 -1.50 7.98 -7.14
C GLN A 147 -1.36 9.03 -6.03
N LYS A 148 -0.36 8.91 -5.14
CA LYS A 148 -0.04 9.95 -4.15
C LYS A 148 0.57 11.18 -4.79
N ILE A 149 1.47 11.04 -5.75
CA ILE A 149 2.07 12.13 -6.53
C ILE A 149 0.94 12.92 -7.22
N SER A 150 0.10 12.23 -7.96
CA SER A 150 -1.06 12.80 -8.64
C SER A 150 -2.00 13.55 -7.67
N LYS A 151 -2.41 12.92 -6.55
CA LYS A 151 -3.24 13.59 -5.52
C LYS A 151 -2.60 14.85 -4.96
N ARG A 152 -1.28 14.91 -4.84
CA ARG A 152 -0.58 16.09 -4.35
C ARG A 152 -0.52 17.20 -5.39
N ALA A 153 -0.28 16.86 -6.66
CA ALA A 153 -0.35 17.82 -7.76
C ALA A 153 -1.72 18.49 -7.85
N VAL A 154 -2.79 17.70 -7.78
CA VAL A 154 -4.18 18.19 -7.78
C VAL A 154 -4.46 19.15 -6.62
N LYS A 155 -3.93 18.91 -5.42
CA LYS A 155 -4.07 19.81 -4.29
C LYS A 155 -3.43 21.20 -4.50
N THR A 156 -2.49 21.32 -5.44
CA THR A 156 -1.89 22.61 -5.82
C THR A 156 -2.65 23.31 -6.95
N GLY A 157 -3.73 22.69 -7.45
CA GLY A 157 -4.49 23.20 -8.60
C GLY A 157 -4.06 22.61 -9.93
N PHE A 158 -3.06 21.70 -9.97
CA PHE A 158 -2.64 21.02 -11.20
C PHE A 158 -3.55 19.81 -11.44
N GLU A 159 -4.70 20.07 -12.06
CA GLU A 159 -5.72 19.06 -12.37
C GLU A 159 -6.17 19.21 -13.83
N TRP A 160 -6.62 18.10 -14.40
CA TRP A 160 -7.23 18.05 -15.73
C TRP A 160 -8.52 18.87 -15.76
N PRO A 161 -8.81 19.60 -16.87
CA PRO A 161 -10.03 20.41 -16.94
C PRO A 161 -11.32 19.56 -16.99
N ASN A 162 -11.24 18.36 -17.51
CA ASN A 162 -12.34 17.40 -17.63
C ASN A 162 -11.80 15.98 -17.88
N GLU A 163 -12.68 14.99 -17.84
CA GLU A 163 -12.32 13.58 -18.04
C GLU A 163 -11.89 13.28 -19.48
N GLU A 164 -12.46 13.98 -20.47
CA GLU A 164 -12.11 13.80 -21.89
C GLU A 164 -10.63 14.14 -22.14
N SER A 165 -10.14 15.26 -21.61
CA SER A 165 -8.73 15.65 -21.70
C SER A 165 -7.80 14.62 -21.05
N LEU A 166 -8.27 13.91 -20.02
CA LEU A 166 -7.51 12.85 -19.38
C LEU A 166 -7.46 11.59 -20.25
N TYR A 167 -8.55 11.24 -20.92
CA TYR A 167 -8.53 10.15 -21.92
C TYR A 167 -7.63 10.50 -23.11
N ASP A 168 -7.67 11.74 -23.59
CA ASP A 168 -6.78 12.20 -24.66
C ASP A 168 -5.32 12.07 -24.29
N CYS A 169 -4.95 12.37 -23.02
CA CYS A 169 -3.61 12.14 -22.52
C CYS A 169 -3.24 10.64 -22.55
N VAL A 170 -4.09 9.76 -22.04
CA VAL A 170 -3.84 8.30 -22.10
C VAL A 170 -3.61 7.83 -23.52
N MET A 171 -4.35 8.37 -24.48
CA MET A 171 -4.20 7.99 -25.88
C MET A 171 -2.93 8.57 -26.49
N SER A 172 -2.50 9.80 -26.10
CA SER A 172 -1.24 10.40 -26.51
C SER A 172 -0.05 9.54 -26.08
N GLU A 173 0.02 9.16 -24.80
CA GLU A 173 1.10 8.30 -24.28
C GLU A 173 1.18 6.95 -25.03
N ILE A 174 0.02 6.39 -25.43
CA ILE A 174 -0.01 5.16 -26.23
C ILE A 174 0.56 5.38 -27.65
N GLU A 175 0.29 6.53 -28.28
CA GLU A 175 0.85 6.85 -29.59
C GLU A 175 2.37 7.12 -29.49
N GLU A 176 2.83 7.82 -28.46
CA GLU A 176 4.25 8.08 -28.19
C GLU A 176 5.02 6.76 -27.97
N PHE A 177 4.43 5.82 -27.23
CA PHE A 177 4.99 4.47 -27.10
C PHE A 177 5.14 3.76 -28.47
N LYS A 178 4.13 3.87 -29.36
CA LYS A 178 4.21 3.27 -30.71
C LYS A 178 5.30 3.92 -31.56
N GLU A 179 5.51 5.22 -31.42
CA GLU A 179 6.60 5.90 -32.11
C GLU A 179 7.96 5.37 -31.62
N ALA A 180 8.14 5.22 -30.30
CA ALA A 180 9.33 4.62 -29.72
C ALA A 180 9.56 3.17 -30.17
N GLU A 181 8.50 2.37 -30.38
CA GLU A 181 8.58 1.01 -30.95
C GLU A 181 9.11 1.03 -32.40
N ILE A 182 8.69 2.01 -33.21
CA ILE A 182 9.16 2.17 -34.60
C ILE A 182 10.65 2.54 -34.61
N GLU A 183 11.08 3.40 -33.71
CA GLU A 183 12.48 3.82 -33.55
C GLU A 183 13.38 2.71 -33.00
N LYS A 184 12.77 1.68 -32.36
CA LYS A 184 13.44 0.58 -31.65
C LYS A 184 14.36 1.05 -30.51
N ASP A 185 14.07 2.21 -29.94
CA ASP A 185 14.76 2.74 -28.78
C ASP A 185 14.13 2.18 -27.49
N LYS A 186 14.83 1.24 -26.88
CA LYS A 186 14.35 0.58 -25.65
C LYS A 186 14.22 1.54 -24.45
N ASN A 187 15.07 2.54 -24.36
CA ASN A 187 15.01 3.49 -23.24
C ASN A 187 13.79 4.40 -23.42
N HIS A 188 13.53 4.85 -24.64
CA HIS A 188 12.33 5.64 -24.97
C HIS A 188 11.07 4.82 -24.75
N MET A 189 11.02 3.55 -25.20
CA MET A 189 9.90 2.65 -24.91
C MET A 189 9.66 2.44 -23.41
N GLU A 190 10.71 2.38 -22.57
CA GLU A 190 10.59 2.24 -21.11
C GLU A 190 10.02 3.53 -20.49
N GLU A 191 10.43 4.70 -20.97
CA GLU A 191 9.92 6.01 -20.57
C GLU A 191 8.43 6.12 -20.87
N GLU A 192 8.02 5.92 -22.12
CA GLU A 192 6.62 6.01 -22.55
C GLU A 192 5.71 4.98 -21.86
N MET A 193 6.21 3.77 -21.61
CA MET A 193 5.48 2.79 -20.82
C MET A 193 5.24 3.29 -19.38
N GLY A 194 6.20 3.98 -18.81
CA GLY A 194 6.07 4.63 -17.49
C GLY A 194 4.97 5.70 -17.52
N ASP A 195 4.92 6.52 -18.57
CA ASP A 195 3.96 7.60 -18.73
C ASP A 195 2.53 7.07 -18.98
N ILE A 196 2.37 6.02 -19.78
CA ILE A 196 1.11 5.28 -19.92
C ILE A 196 0.61 4.80 -18.54
N LEU A 197 1.48 4.15 -17.75
CA LEU A 197 1.09 3.66 -16.41
C LEU A 197 0.69 4.80 -15.49
N PHE A 198 1.38 5.94 -15.54
CA PHE A 198 1.06 7.12 -14.75
C PHE A 198 -0.26 7.76 -15.20
N ALA A 199 -0.51 7.86 -16.50
CA ALA A 199 -1.77 8.35 -17.06
C ALA A 199 -2.97 7.47 -16.65
N ILE A 200 -2.81 6.14 -16.67
CA ILE A 200 -3.82 5.19 -16.17
C ILE A 200 -4.08 5.37 -14.66
N VAL A 201 -3.04 5.63 -13.87
CA VAL A 201 -3.20 5.94 -12.44
C VAL A 201 -3.96 7.24 -12.22
N ASN A 202 -3.74 8.27 -13.08
CA ASN A 202 -4.53 9.51 -13.04
C ASN A 202 -6.01 9.24 -13.35
N LEU A 203 -6.30 8.39 -14.32
CA LEU A 203 -7.67 7.99 -14.65
C LEU A 203 -8.34 7.24 -13.49
N ALA A 204 -7.63 6.33 -12.82
CA ALA A 204 -8.11 5.66 -11.62
C ALA A 204 -8.41 6.67 -10.49
N ARG A 205 -7.48 7.60 -10.23
CA ARG A 205 -7.67 8.67 -9.23
C ARG A 205 -8.89 9.54 -9.53
N TRP A 206 -9.07 9.96 -10.78
CA TRP A 206 -10.20 10.78 -11.21
C TRP A 206 -11.53 10.11 -10.87
N ASN A 207 -11.61 8.80 -11.15
CA ASN A 207 -12.79 7.97 -10.86
C ASN A 207 -12.86 7.48 -9.41
N LYS A 208 -12.01 8.01 -8.50
CA LYS A 208 -11.96 7.61 -7.08
C LYS A 208 -11.66 6.12 -6.88
N ILE A 209 -10.95 5.51 -7.81
CA ILE A 209 -10.51 4.12 -7.75
C ILE A 209 -9.10 4.10 -7.15
N ASP A 210 -8.84 3.15 -6.24
CA ASP A 210 -7.50 2.82 -5.80
C ASP A 210 -6.83 1.95 -6.87
N ALA A 211 -5.77 2.48 -7.51
CA ALA A 211 -5.12 1.82 -8.64
C ALA A 211 -4.40 0.53 -8.23
N GLU A 212 -3.74 0.51 -7.07
CA GLU A 212 -3.06 -0.67 -6.54
C GLU A 212 -4.08 -1.78 -6.24
N GLN A 213 -5.13 -1.46 -5.50
CA GLN A 213 -6.18 -2.43 -5.17
C GLN A 213 -6.92 -2.94 -6.41
N ALA A 214 -7.13 -2.08 -7.41
CA ALA A 214 -7.75 -2.50 -8.67
C ALA A 214 -6.88 -3.53 -9.40
N LEU A 215 -5.56 -3.30 -9.46
CA LEU A 215 -4.63 -4.23 -10.11
C LEU A 215 -4.47 -5.52 -9.31
N LEU A 216 -4.37 -5.46 -7.98
CA LEU A 216 -4.34 -6.65 -7.12
C LEU A 216 -5.57 -7.53 -7.32
N LYS A 217 -6.77 -6.95 -7.37
CA LYS A 217 -8.01 -7.69 -7.69
C LYS A 217 -8.00 -8.29 -9.09
N ALA A 218 -7.42 -7.59 -10.07
CA ALA A 218 -7.28 -8.12 -11.42
C ALA A 218 -6.31 -9.31 -11.46
N ASN A 219 -5.18 -9.23 -10.72
CA ASN A 219 -4.21 -10.32 -10.59
C ASN A 219 -4.84 -11.56 -9.94
N LYS A 220 -5.49 -11.41 -8.78
CA LYS A 220 -6.22 -12.52 -8.10
C LYS A 220 -7.27 -13.14 -9.03
N LYS A 221 -8.01 -12.31 -9.78
CA LYS A 221 -8.99 -12.78 -10.75
C LYS A 221 -8.35 -13.56 -11.91
N PHE A 222 -7.22 -13.08 -12.42
CA PHE A 222 -6.48 -13.75 -13.48
C PHE A 222 -5.95 -15.10 -12.99
N GLU A 223 -5.29 -15.13 -11.84
CA GLU A 223 -4.76 -16.35 -11.23
C GLU A 223 -5.86 -17.40 -11.02
N LYS A 224 -6.99 -17.02 -10.44
CA LYS A 224 -8.12 -17.92 -10.21
C LYS A 224 -8.64 -18.51 -11.53
N ARG A 225 -8.71 -17.69 -12.59
CA ARG A 225 -9.14 -18.15 -13.91
C ARG A 225 -8.11 -19.06 -14.56
N PHE A 226 -6.82 -18.74 -14.39
CA PHE A 226 -5.75 -19.54 -14.95
C PHE A 226 -5.68 -20.92 -14.28
N ARG A 227 -5.76 -20.98 -12.95
CA ARG A 227 -5.88 -22.26 -12.21
C ARG A 227 -7.10 -23.08 -12.70
N LYS A 228 -8.22 -22.41 -12.90
CA LYS A 228 -9.41 -23.10 -13.45
C LYS A 228 -9.20 -23.59 -14.88
N MET A 229 -8.43 -22.86 -15.68
CA MET A 229 -8.05 -23.31 -17.03
C MET A 229 -7.14 -24.55 -16.97
N GLU A 230 -6.18 -24.58 -16.01
CA GLU A 230 -5.36 -25.75 -15.75
C GLU A 230 -6.20 -26.97 -15.36
N ASP A 231 -7.19 -26.83 -14.48
CA ASP A 231 -8.12 -27.89 -14.10
C ASP A 231 -8.94 -28.46 -15.29
N LEU A 232 -9.26 -27.60 -16.26
CA LEU A 232 -10.06 -27.97 -17.44
C LEU A 232 -9.20 -28.53 -18.58
N ALA A 233 -7.87 -28.40 -18.49
CA ALA A 233 -6.96 -28.85 -19.53
C ALA A 233 -6.93 -30.38 -19.61
N THR A 234 -6.98 -30.90 -20.82
CA THR A 234 -6.96 -32.37 -21.12
C THR A 234 -5.62 -32.83 -21.63
N LYS A 235 -4.70 -31.91 -21.88
CA LYS A 235 -3.31 -32.15 -22.33
C LYS A 235 -2.39 -31.10 -21.69
N PRO A 236 -1.05 -31.28 -21.75
CA PRO A 236 -0.12 -30.26 -21.27
C PRO A 236 -0.41 -28.90 -21.91
N LEU A 237 -0.38 -27.81 -21.12
CA LEU A 237 -0.73 -26.46 -21.62
C LEU A 237 0.12 -26.06 -22.82
N ASN A 238 1.39 -26.43 -22.87
CA ASN A 238 2.29 -26.14 -23.99
C ASN A 238 1.85 -26.74 -25.34
N ASP A 239 0.92 -27.69 -25.33
CA ASP A 239 0.42 -28.38 -26.51
C ASP A 239 -0.87 -27.74 -27.05
N TYR A 240 -1.37 -26.65 -26.42
CA TYR A 240 -2.55 -25.92 -26.86
C TYR A 240 -2.17 -24.85 -27.89
N SER A 241 -2.98 -24.75 -28.96
CA SER A 241 -2.94 -23.61 -29.86
C SER A 241 -3.57 -22.37 -29.20
N PHE A 242 -3.35 -21.19 -29.77
CA PHE A 242 -3.94 -19.94 -29.27
C PHE A 242 -5.48 -20.02 -29.23
N GLU A 243 -6.11 -20.60 -30.26
CA GLU A 243 -7.56 -20.76 -30.33
C GLU A 243 -8.09 -21.69 -29.23
N GLU A 244 -7.36 -22.80 -28.96
CA GLU A 244 -7.70 -23.71 -27.88
C GLU A 244 -7.54 -23.05 -26.52
N PHE A 245 -6.48 -22.24 -26.31
CA PHE A 245 -6.33 -21.44 -25.10
C PHE A 245 -7.47 -20.45 -24.88
N ASP A 246 -7.88 -19.73 -25.92
CA ASP A 246 -8.98 -18.78 -25.83
C ASP A 246 -10.31 -19.47 -25.47
N ASN A 247 -10.55 -20.65 -26.06
CA ASN A 247 -11.73 -21.46 -25.73
C ASN A 247 -11.67 -21.96 -24.27
N LEU A 248 -10.52 -22.45 -23.82
CA LEU A 248 -10.32 -22.92 -22.46
C LEU A 248 -10.48 -21.77 -21.43
N TRP A 249 -9.96 -20.61 -21.76
CA TRP A 249 -10.13 -19.38 -21.00
C TRP A 249 -11.60 -18.93 -20.88
N LYS A 250 -12.34 -18.99 -21.98
CA LYS A 250 -13.78 -18.70 -21.98
C LYS A 250 -14.57 -19.69 -21.12
N GLN A 251 -14.22 -20.99 -21.16
CA GLN A 251 -14.83 -21.99 -20.29
C GLN A 251 -14.51 -21.74 -18.82
N ALA A 252 -13.25 -21.42 -18.49
CA ALA A 252 -12.83 -21.08 -17.13
C ALA A 252 -13.61 -19.84 -16.61
N LYS A 253 -13.74 -18.80 -17.42
CA LYS A 253 -14.55 -17.62 -17.07
C LYS A 253 -16.00 -18.00 -16.77
N LYS A 254 -16.65 -18.77 -17.66
CA LYS A 254 -18.04 -19.20 -17.50
C LYS A 254 -18.24 -20.04 -16.24
N SER A 255 -17.31 -20.95 -15.92
CA SER A 255 -17.40 -21.82 -14.75
C SER A 255 -17.26 -21.07 -13.42
N LEU A 256 -16.64 -19.89 -13.42
CA LEU A 256 -16.44 -19.03 -12.26
C LEU A 256 -17.50 -17.92 -12.12
N GLY A 257 -18.54 -17.93 -12.98
CA GLY A 257 -19.66 -17.01 -12.86
C GLY A 257 -19.40 -15.59 -13.37
N ASN A 258 -18.46 -15.46 -14.31
CA ASN A 258 -18.12 -14.17 -14.94
C ASN A 258 -18.32 -14.21 -16.45
#